data_f2df63692685c4cb27cf67db3bdbd1c7
#
_entry.id   f2df63692685c4cb27cf67db3bdbd1c7
#
_cell.length_a   1.000
_cell.length_b   1.000
_cell.length_c   1.000
_cell.angle_alpha   90.00
_cell.angle_beta   90.00
_cell.angle_gamma   90.00
#
_symmetry.space_group_name_H-M   'P 1'
#
loop_
_entity.id
_entity.type
_entity.pdbx_description
1 polymer ?
#
loop_
_entity_poly.entity_id
_entity_poly.type
_entity_poly.pdbx_seq_one_letter_code
_entity_poly.pdbx_strand_id
1 'polypeptide(L)'
;GEILYQIDSASYQASFFQSKASPESAKVDAKNAKTKSQRYEELLKFDGTSKQEAEDAKAIYLQAEALVEEKKASLESAKIDLERTNIKAPISGYISISSVTKGALISANQTEALATIRDTSSVYVDVSQSNTQLLALRKLLSQKNIQKGNTEVSLTLSDGSIYEHKGELQLQEIAVDENTGSVTLRALFPNEKGILLPGMFVKATVQGAIDT
;
A
#
# COMPACT_ATOMS: atom_id res chain seq x y z
N GLY A 1 -2.44 0.95 -10.81
CA GLY A 1 -1.96 1.60 -11.68
C GLY A 1 -2.44 2.69 -12.62
N GLU A 2 -3.73 2.94 -12.84
CA GLU A 2 -4.23 4.02 -13.68
C GLU A 2 -3.93 5.39 -13.05
N ILE A 3 -3.60 6.41 -13.89
CA ILE A 3 -3.36 7.77 -13.41
C ILE A 3 -4.72 8.43 -13.14
N LEU A 4 -4.95 8.86 -11.92
CA LEU A 4 -6.19 9.49 -11.49
C LEU A 4 -6.11 11.02 -11.52
N TYR A 5 -4.97 11.56 -11.07
CA TYR A 5 -4.72 13.00 -11.02
C TYR A 5 -3.32 13.31 -11.49
N GLN A 6 -3.16 14.47 -12.08
CA GLN A 6 -1.88 15.02 -12.46
C GLN A 6 -1.70 16.39 -11.79
N ILE A 7 -0.66 16.51 -10.99
CA ILE A 7 -0.24 17.77 -10.36
C ILE A 7 0.65 18.53 -11.37
N ASP A 8 0.70 19.84 -11.27
CA ASP A 8 1.64 20.65 -12.06
C ASP A 8 3.08 20.18 -11.78
N SER A 9 3.70 19.63 -12.83
CA SER A 9 5.01 19.00 -12.75
C SER A 9 6.17 19.90 -13.19
N ALA A 10 5.91 21.18 -13.57
CA ALA A 10 6.93 22.02 -14.20
C ALA A 10 8.17 22.24 -13.29
N SER A 11 7.95 22.54 -12.02
CA SER A 11 9.06 22.73 -11.06
C SER A 11 9.81 21.44 -10.77
N TYR A 12 9.09 20.32 -10.66
CA TYR A 12 9.67 18.99 -10.41
C TYR A 12 10.49 18.50 -11.62
N GLN A 13 10.02 18.77 -12.84
CA GLN A 13 10.77 18.49 -14.07
C GLN A 13 12.08 19.27 -14.12
N ALA A 14 12.03 20.57 -13.81
CA ALA A 14 13.24 21.42 -13.76
C ALA A 14 14.27 20.88 -12.74
N SER A 15 13.82 20.52 -11.54
CA SER A 15 14.63 19.91 -10.48
C SER A 15 15.25 18.57 -10.92
N PHE A 16 14.46 17.72 -11.56
CA PHE A 16 14.94 16.45 -12.09
C PHE A 16 16.02 16.65 -13.16
N PHE A 17 15.82 17.56 -14.13
CA PHE A 17 16.82 17.83 -15.16
C PHE A 17 18.09 18.46 -14.58
N GLN A 18 17.99 19.32 -13.59
CA GLN A 18 19.15 19.87 -12.87
C GLN A 18 19.94 18.76 -12.17
N SER A 19 19.26 17.86 -11.50
CA SER A 19 19.90 16.74 -10.77
C SER A 19 20.50 15.69 -11.70
N LYS A 20 20.01 15.57 -12.93
CA LYS A 20 20.42 14.51 -13.88
C LYS A 20 21.86 14.62 -14.36
N ALA A 21 22.38 15.85 -14.51
CA ALA A 21 23.75 16.07 -14.96
C ALA A 21 24.81 15.91 -13.86
N SER A 22 24.43 16.10 -12.61
CA SER A 22 25.34 16.11 -11.46
C SER A 22 26.10 14.81 -11.18
N PRO A 23 25.48 13.61 -11.26
CA PRO A 23 26.18 12.34 -11.09
C PRO A 23 27.26 12.08 -12.12
N GLU A 24 27.05 12.50 -13.37
CA GLU A 24 28.03 12.27 -14.44
C GLU A 24 29.28 13.10 -14.23
N SER A 25 29.16 14.37 -13.81
CA SER A 25 30.32 15.20 -13.41
C SER A 25 31.06 14.58 -12.25
N ALA A 26 30.36 14.18 -11.19
CA ALA A 26 30.98 13.53 -10.03
C ALA A 26 31.70 12.22 -10.39
N LYS A 27 31.17 11.42 -11.32
CA LYS A 27 31.84 10.21 -11.83
C LYS A 27 33.15 10.52 -12.51
N VAL A 28 33.21 11.59 -13.29
CA VAL A 28 34.48 12.00 -13.97
C VAL A 28 35.51 12.38 -12.91
N ASP A 29 35.11 13.14 -11.89
CA ASP A 29 36.01 13.55 -10.80
C ASP A 29 36.49 12.35 -10.00
N ALA A 30 35.61 11.40 -9.67
CA ALA A 30 35.96 10.16 -8.99
C ALA A 30 36.92 9.29 -9.83
N LYS A 31 36.69 9.21 -11.14
CA LYS A 31 37.60 8.50 -12.06
C LYS A 31 39.00 9.13 -12.08
N ASN A 32 39.08 10.46 -12.13
CA ASN A 32 40.36 11.17 -12.08
C ASN A 32 41.08 10.95 -10.76
N ALA A 33 40.37 11.05 -9.64
CA ALA A 33 40.88 10.79 -8.31
C ALA A 33 41.36 9.33 -8.16
N LYS A 34 40.59 8.36 -8.69
CA LYS A 34 40.95 6.94 -8.71
C LYS A 34 42.27 6.71 -9.45
N THR A 35 42.39 7.27 -10.67
CA THR A 35 43.61 7.14 -11.48
C THR A 35 44.81 7.73 -10.75
N LYS A 36 44.62 8.88 -10.07
CA LYS A 36 45.67 9.49 -9.26
C LYS A 36 46.07 8.60 -8.07
N SER A 37 45.10 8.09 -7.32
CA SER A 37 45.35 7.19 -6.19
C SER A 37 46.12 5.93 -6.63
N GLN A 38 45.69 5.29 -7.72
CA GLN A 38 46.40 4.09 -8.26
C GLN A 38 47.84 4.40 -8.65
N ARG A 39 48.08 5.56 -9.28
CA ARG A 39 49.45 5.98 -9.63
C ARG A 39 50.31 6.19 -8.39
N TYR A 40 49.78 6.79 -7.33
CA TYR A 40 50.54 6.96 -6.08
C TYR A 40 50.79 5.65 -5.34
N GLU A 41 49.86 4.71 -5.39
CA GLU A 41 50.04 3.35 -4.87
C GLU A 41 51.15 2.57 -5.63
N GLU A 42 51.23 2.77 -6.96
CA GLU A 42 52.32 2.18 -7.77
C GLU A 42 53.70 2.84 -7.45
N LEU A 43 53.73 4.16 -7.37
CA LEU A 43 54.97 4.90 -7.04
C LEU A 43 55.49 4.54 -5.65
N LEU A 44 54.61 4.29 -4.68
CA LEU A 44 54.98 3.87 -3.35
C LEU A 44 55.73 2.52 -3.34
N LYS A 45 55.45 1.59 -4.26
CA LYS A 45 56.14 0.31 -4.38
C LYS A 45 57.63 0.45 -4.80
N PHE A 46 57.97 1.57 -5.40
CA PHE A 46 59.31 1.89 -5.88
C PHE A 46 59.96 3.06 -5.12
N ASP A 47 59.46 3.36 -3.91
CA ASP A 47 59.90 4.51 -3.08
C ASP A 47 59.85 5.85 -3.81
N GLY A 48 59.01 5.99 -4.84
CA GLY A 48 58.88 7.18 -5.66
C GLY A 48 57.91 8.25 -5.08
N THR A 49 57.31 7.96 -3.93
CA THR A 49 56.39 8.88 -3.20
C THR A 49 56.40 8.56 -1.71
N SER A 50 55.92 9.47 -0.88
CA SER A 50 55.74 9.21 0.55
C SER A 50 54.46 8.42 0.83
N LYS A 51 54.45 7.66 1.94
CA LYS A 51 53.26 6.92 2.37
C LYS A 51 52.09 7.88 2.62
N GLN A 52 52.33 9.06 3.17
CA GLN A 52 51.35 10.08 3.42
C GLN A 52 50.67 10.56 2.12
N GLU A 53 51.44 10.87 1.08
CA GLU A 53 50.87 11.28 -0.23
C GLU A 53 50.01 10.21 -0.87
N ALA A 54 50.39 8.94 -0.72
CA ALA A 54 49.56 7.81 -1.23
C ALA A 54 48.24 7.68 -0.43
N GLU A 55 48.29 7.82 0.90
CA GLU A 55 47.11 7.80 1.77
C GLU A 55 46.19 9.00 1.49
N ASP A 56 46.74 10.20 1.30
CA ASP A 56 45.98 11.40 0.95
C ASP A 56 45.28 11.23 -0.43
N ALA A 57 45.99 10.71 -1.44
CA ALA A 57 45.42 10.47 -2.74
C ALA A 57 44.27 9.43 -2.68
N LYS A 58 44.39 8.41 -1.84
CA LYS A 58 43.36 7.43 -1.57
C LYS A 58 42.15 8.04 -0.86
N ALA A 59 42.39 8.88 0.14
CA ALA A 59 41.30 9.57 0.85
C ALA A 59 40.49 10.48 -0.10
N ILE A 60 41.17 11.21 -0.99
CA ILE A 60 40.51 12.05 -2.02
C ILE A 60 39.66 11.20 -2.97
N TYR A 61 40.17 10.01 -3.38
CA TYR A 61 39.38 9.10 -4.22
C TYR A 61 38.12 8.61 -3.50
N LEU A 62 38.24 8.16 -2.25
CA LEU A 62 37.09 7.69 -1.46
C LEU A 62 36.06 8.80 -1.23
N GLN A 63 36.52 10.04 -1.00
CA GLN A 63 35.64 11.20 -0.89
C GLN A 63 34.88 11.47 -2.20
N ALA A 64 35.58 11.42 -3.33
CA ALA A 64 34.97 11.60 -4.65
C ALA A 64 33.96 10.49 -4.98
N GLU A 65 34.25 9.24 -4.58
CA GLU A 65 33.33 8.11 -4.74
C GLU A 65 32.06 8.29 -3.90
N ALA A 66 32.20 8.73 -2.64
CA ALA A 66 31.07 9.06 -1.78
C ALA A 66 30.20 10.19 -2.37
N LEU A 67 30.83 11.20 -3.00
CA LEU A 67 30.13 12.29 -3.68
C LEU A 67 29.29 11.78 -4.87
N VAL A 68 29.76 10.79 -5.62
CA VAL A 68 28.99 10.14 -6.69
C VAL A 68 27.69 9.55 -6.14
N GLU A 69 27.79 8.82 -5.00
CA GLU A 69 26.61 8.22 -4.39
C GLU A 69 25.63 9.28 -3.84
N GLU A 70 26.15 10.38 -3.25
CA GLU A 70 25.33 11.52 -2.84
C GLU A 70 24.55 12.11 -4.03
N LYS A 71 25.21 12.34 -5.17
CA LYS A 71 24.57 12.92 -6.36
C LYS A 71 23.55 11.95 -6.99
N LYS A 72 23.82 10.64 -6.96
CA LYS A 72 22.84 9.62 -7.39
C LYS A 72 21.60 9.63 -6.49
N ALA A 73 21.78 9.70 -5.18
CA ALA A 73 20.66 9.77 -4.23
C ALA A 73 19.81 11.04 -4.45
N SER A 74 20.47 12.18 -4.71
CA SER A 74 19.78 13.43 -5.05
C SER A 74 18.96 13.33 -6.35
N LEU A 75 19.51 12.68 -7.38
CA LEU A 75 18.81 12.42 -8.64
C LEU A 75 17.59 11.51 -8.43
N GLU A 76 17.75 10.45 -7.66
CA GLU A 76 16.64 9.52 -7.38
C GLU A 76 15.54 10.20 -6.56
N SER A 77 15.88 11.06 -5.60
CA SER A 77 14.90 11.87 -4.88
C SER A 77 14.11 12.78 -5.83
N ALA A 78 14.78 13.51 -6.71
CA ALA A 78 14.12 14.40 -7.67
C ALA A 78 13.24 13.62 -8.66
N LYS A 79 13.64 12.39 -9.03
CA LYS A 79 12.85 11.49 -9.87
C LYS A 79 11.58 11.02 -9.17
N ILE A 80 11.69 10.61 -7.90
CA ILE A 80 10.54 10.19 -7.07
C ILE A 80 9.54 11.34 -6.93
N ASP A 81 10.02 12.56 -6.69
CA ASP A 81 9.16 13.73 -6.57
C ASP A 81 8.42 14.03 -7.87
N LEU A 82 9.10 13.90 -9.02
CA LEU A 82 8.46 14.02 -10.33
C LEU A 82 7.44 12.90 -10.59
N GLU A 83 7.75 11.66 -10.27
CA GLU A 83 6.81 10.54 -10.41
C GLU A 83 5.56 10.72 -9.55
N ARG A 84 5.70 11.29 -8.36
CA ARG A 84 4.59 11.58 -7.42
C ARG A 84 3.65 12.69 -7.90
N THR A 85 4.04 13.47 -8.91
CA THR A 85 3.10 14.40 -9.55
C THR A 85 1.98 13.69 -10.31
N ASN A 86 2.17 12.43 -10.67
CA ASN A 86 1.15 11.56 -11.25
C ASN A 86 0.59 10.65 -10.17
N ILE A 87 -0.57 11.01 -9.63
CA ILE A 87 -1.24 10.23 -8.60
C ILE A 87 -1.95 9.05 -9.27
N LYS A 88 -1.46 7.84 -8.98
CA LYS A 88 -1.97 6.58 -9.53
C LYS A 88 -2.87 5.87 -8.54
N ALA A 89 -3.80 5.07 -9.06
CA ALA A 89 -4.62 4.18 -8.24
C ALA A 89 -3.73 3.13 -7.53
N PRO A 90 -3.72 3.09 -6.18
CA PRO A 90 -2.92 2.12 -5.43
C PRO A 90 -3.52 0.71 -5.47
N ILE A 91 -4.84 0.61 -5.60
CA ILE A 91 -5.60 -0.64 -5.67
C ILE A 91 -6.55 -0.60 -6.87
N SER A 92 -7.04 -1.76 -7.30
CA SER A 92 -8.16 -1.88 -8.22
C SER A 92 -9.47 -1.69 -7.45
N GLY A 93 -10.51 -1.15 -8.09
CA GLY A 93 -11.80 -0.96 -7.46
C GLY A 93 -12.58 0.21 -8.04
N TYR A 94 -13.64 0.60 -7.35
CA TYR A 94 -14.48 1.73 -7.73
C TYR A 94 -14.02 3.01 -7.04
N ILE A 95 -13.81 4.06 -7.85
CA ILE A 95 -13.45 5.38 -7.35
C ILE A 95 -14.71 6.19 -7.00
N SER A 96 -14.69 6.89 -5.86
CA SER A 96 -15.73 7.83 -5.48
C SER A 96 -15.68 9.10 -6.34
N ILE A 97 -16.70 9.95 -6.16
CA ILE A 97 -16.70 11.30 -6.72
C ILE A 97 -15.45 12.04 -6.21
N SER A 98 -14.76 12.75 -7.11
CA SER A 98 -13.60 13.57 -6.74
C SER A 98 -14.04 14.74 -5.84
N SER A 99 -13.31 14.95 -4.76
CA SER A 99 -13.53 16.10 -3.85
C SER A 99 -12.88 17.39 -4.36
N VAL A 100 -12.06 17.28 -5.43
CA VAL A 100 -11.34 18.42 -6.01
C VAL A 100 -11.68 18.59 -7.47
N THR A 101 -11.66 19.85 -7.95
CA THR A 101 -11.85 20.23 -9.33
C THR A 101 -10.52 20.52 -10.01
N LYS A 102 -10.50 20.48 -11.36
CA LYS A 102 -9.30 20.84 -12.13
C LYS A 102 -8.90 22.30 -11.82
N GLY A 103 -7.63 22.49 -11.49
CA GLY A 103 -7.07 23.79 -11.11
C GLY A 103 -7.15 24.11 -9.61
N ALA A 104 -7.71 23.24 -8.80
CA ALA A 104 -7.69 23.40 -7.34
C ALA A 104 -6.25 23.31 -6.81
N LEU A 105 -5.96 24.13 -5.81
CA LEU A 105 -4.71 24.03 -5.05
C LEU A 105 -4.82 22.91 -4.03
N ILE A 106 -3.86 22.00 -4.05
CA ILE A 106 -3.77 20.88 -3.09
C ILE A 106 -2.47 20.96 -2.28
N SER A 107 -2.51 20.42 -1.08
CA SER A 107 -1.37 20.36 -0.17
C SER A 107 -1.05 18.94 0.20
N ALA A 108 0.24 18.60 0.32
CA ALA A 108 0.71 17.24 0.60
C ALA A 108 0.14 16.62 1.90
N ASN A 109 -0.24 17.45 2.88
CA ASN A 109 -0.75 17.01 4.19
C ASN A 109 -2.21 17.45 4.43
N GLN A 110 -3.00 17.64 3.37
CA GLN A 110 -4.42 17.96 3.54
C GLN A 110 -5.18 16.78 4.18
N THR A 111 -6.15 17.10 5.03
CA THR A 111 -6.95 16.12 5.75
C THR A 111 -7.96 15.42 4.83
N GLU A 112 -8.41 16.12 3.79
CA GLU A 112 -9.40 15.61 2.84
C GLU A 112 -8.73 14.83 1.70
N ALA A 113 -9.19 13.61 1.47
CA ALA A 113 -8.71 12.80 0.36
C ALA A 113 -9.24 13.34 -0.97
N LEU A 114 -8.44 13.28 -2.04
CA LEU A 114 -8.84 13.69 -3.38
C LEU A 114 -9.98 12.82 -3.94
N ALA A 115 -9.91 11.54 -3.70
CA ALA A 115 -10.96 10.55 -3.96
C ALA A 115 -10.69 9.31 -3.10
N THR A 116 -11.71 8.49 -2.92
CA THR A 116 -11.61 7.21 -2.21
C THR A 116 -11.81 6.08 -3.21
N ILE A 117 -10.88 5.12 -3.22
CA ILE A 117 -11.02 3.88 -3.99
C ILE A 117 -11.45 2.79 -3.02
N ARG A 118 -12.50 2.05 -3.40
CA ARG A 118 -12.98 0.89 -2.65
C ARG A 118 -12.83 -0.35 -3.49
N ASP A 119 -12.15 -1.34 -2.94
CA ASP A 119 -12.18 -2.69 -3.50
C ASP A 119 -13.54 -3.30 -3.12
N THR A 120 -14.30 -3.64 -4.14
CA THR A 120 -15.62 -4.27 -3.99
C THR A 120 -15.65 -5.69 -4.50
N SER A 121 -14.49 -6.30 -4.79
CA SER A 121 -14.38 -7.71 -5.21
C SER A 121 -14.87 -8.67 -4.14
N SER A 122 -14.79 -8.24 -2.89
CA SER A 122 -15.39 -8.92 -1.74
C SER A 122 -15.98 -7.89 -0.78
N VAL A 123 -17.03 -8.27 -0.07
CA VAL A 123 -17.70 -7.42 0.91
C VAL A 123 -17.89 -8.14 2.23
N TYR A 124 -17.79 -7.39 3.30
CA TYR A 124 -18.13 -7.87 4.63
C TYR A 124 -19.59 -7.54 4.92
N VAL A 125 -20.31 -8.52 5.43
CA VAL A 125 -21.67 -8.37 5.93
C VAL A 125 -21.65 -8.53 7.44
N ASP A 126 -22.02 -7.49 8.14
CA ASP A 126 -22.12 -7.49 9.59
C ASP A 126 -23.55 -7.90 10.00
N VAL A 127 -23.66 -8.99 10.74
CA VAL A 127 -24.91 -9.57 11.20
C VAL A 127 -25.01 -9.38 12.71
N SER A 128 -25.92 -8.53 13.16
CA SER A 128 -26.19 -8.34 14.59
C SER A 128 -27.14 -9.41 15.09
N GLN A 129 -26.74 -10.10 16.18
CA GLN A 129 -27.53 -11.12 16.82
C GLN A 129 -27.60 -10.90 18.35
N SER A 130 -28.69 -11.37 18.96
CA SER A 130 -28.78 -11.35 20.42
C SER A 130 -27.84 -12.38 21.05
N ASN A 131 -27.36 -12.09 22.27
CA ASN A 131 -26.47 -12.97 23.02
C ASN A 131 -27.04 -14.39 23.21
N THR A 132 -28.35 -14.50 23.34
CA THR A 132 -29.08 -15.79 23.48
C THR A 132 -28.95 -16.66 22.21
N GLN A 133 -29.06 -16.03 21.05
CA GLN A 133 -28.92 -16.73 19.75
C GLN A 133 -27.47 -17.15 19.49
N LEU A 134 -26.50 -16.33 19.91
CA LEU A 134 -25.09 -16.71 19.81
C LEU A 134 -24.75 -17.92 20.69
N LEU A 135 -25.25 -17.98 21.94
CA LEU A 135 -25.03 -19.13 22.80
C LEU A 135 -25.64 -20.41 22.23
N ALA A 136 -26.81 -20.32 21.62
CA ALA A 136 -27.43 -21.44 20.89
C ALA A 136 -26.57 -21.88 19.70
N LEU A 137 -26.09 -20.94 18.90
CA LEU A 137 -25.19 -21.20 17.76
C LEU A 137 -23.87 -21.85 18.21
N ARG A 138 -23.22 -21.33 19.26
CA ARG A 138 -22.01 -21.92 19.83
C ARG A 138 -22.23 -23.35 20.34
N LYS A 139 -23.36 -23.60 20.98
CA LYS A 139 -23.72 -24.94 21.48
C LYS A 139 -23.92 -25.94 20.33
N LEU A 140 -24.53 -25.51 19.23
CA LEU A 140 -24.68 -26.30 18.01
C LEU A 140 -23.33 -26.58 17.33
N LEU A 141 -22.47 -25.56 17.22
CA LEU A 141 -21.13 -25.71 16.66
C LEU A 141 -20.23 -26.63 17.47
N SER A 142 -20.36 -26.64 18.82
CA SER A 142 -19.58 -27.51 19.69
C SER A 142 -20.03 -28.96 19.68
N GLN A 143 -21.31 -29.24 19.41
CA GLN A 143 -21.88 -30.61 19.40
C GLN A 143 -21.56 -31.39 18.12
N LYS A 144 -21.31 -30.70 16.99
CA LYS A 144 -21.17 -31.37 15.68
C LYS A 144 -19.73 -31.53 15.18
N ASN A 145 -18.72 -31.38 15.99
CA ASN A 145 -17.30 -31.54 15.56
C ASN A 145 -16.99 -30.80 14.23
N ILE A 146 -17.64 -29.64 14.02
CA ILE A 146 -17.50 -28.82 12.82
C ILE A 146 -16.11 -28.24 12.84
N GLN A 147 -15.26 -28.66 11.90
CA GLN A 147 -13.94 -28.09 11.70
C GLN A 147 -14.06 -26.58 11.51
N LYS A 148 -13.19 -25.83 12.19
CA LYS A 148 -13.06 -24.39 12.00
C LYS A 148 -13.01 -24.06 10.51
N GLY A 149 -14.00 -23.33 10.00
CA GLY A 149 -13.94 -22.73 8.67
C GLY A 149 -15.08 -22.99 7.70
N ASN A 150 -16.15 -23.74 8.07
CA ASN A 150 -17.17 -24.08 7.08
C ASN A 150 -18.61 -23.73 7.52
N THR A 151 -18.82 -22.51 8.03
CA THR A 151 -20.18 -22.01 8.26
C THR A 151 -20.57 -21.14 7.07
N GLU A 152 -21.25 -21.73 6.11
CA GLU A 152 -21.78 -21.03 4.94
C GLU A 152 -22.92 -20.11 5.34
N VAL A 153 -22.90 -18.91 4.81
CA VAL A 153 -23.94 -17.89 4.99
C VAL A 153 -24.57 -17.56 3.65
N SER A 154 -25.90 -17.59 3.58
CA SER A 154 -26.64 -17.15 2.40
C SER A 154 -27.24 -15.77 2.65
N LEU A 155 -27.27 -14.92 1.61
CA LEU A 155 -27.88 -13.59 1.69
C LEU A 155 -29.19 -13.56 0.90
N THR A 156 -30.18 -12.90 1.48
CA THR A 156 -31.38 -12.47 0.78
C THR A 156 -31.31 -10.95 0.65
N LEU A 157 -31.40 -10.45 -0.57
CA LEU A 157 -31.39 -9.03 -0.88
C LEU A 157 -32.73 -8.37 -0.53
N SER A 158 -32.79 -7.05 -0.55
CA SER A 158 -33.98 -6.28 -0.19
C SER A 158 -35.16 -6.49 -1.13
N ASP A 159 -34.92 -6.95 -2.36
CA ASP A 159 -35.93 -7.33 -3.36
C ASP A 159 -36.48 -8.76 -3.16
N GLY A 160 -35.98 -9.50 -2.17
CA GLY A 160 -36.32 -10.88 -1.89
C GLY A 160 -35.54 -11.93 -2.70
N SER A 161 -34.64 -11.51 -3.59
CA SER A 161 -33.78 -12.43 -4.32
C SER A 161 -32.69 -13.02 -3.43
N ILE A 162 -32.27 -14.25 -3.72
CA ILE A 162 -31.16 -14.90 -3.03
C ILE A 162 -29.87 -14.55 -3.78
N TYR A 163 -28.85 -14.09 -3.04
CA TYR A 163 -27.55 -13.83 -3.62
C TYR A 163 -26.87 -15.14 -4.07
N GLU A 164 -26.31 -15.15 -5.26
CA GLU A 164 -25.79 -16.34 -5.94
C GLU A 164 -24.63 -17.00 -5.19
N HIS A 165 -23.75 -16.16 -4.58
CA HIS A 165 -22.57 -16.66 -3.89
C HIS A 165 -22.82 -16.77 -2.38
N LYS A 166 -22.32 -17.86 -1.81
CA LYS A 166 -22.33 -18.05 -0.35
C LYS A 166 -21.14 -17.34 0.26
N GLY A 167 -21.32 -16.81 1.46
CA GLY A 167 -20.26 -16.22 2.26
C GLY A 167 -19.74 -17.15 3.34
N GLU A 168 -18.58 -16.81 3.86
CA GLU A 168 -17.92 -17.50 4.96
C GLU A 168 -17.97 -16.65 6.23
N LEU A 169 -18.46 -17.25 7.32
CA LEU A 169 -18.52 -16.60 8.61
C LEU A 169 -17.12 -16.48 9.23
N GLN A 170 -16.69 -15.26 9.52
CA GLN A 170 -15.42 -14.95 10.17
C GLN A 170 -15.57 -15.03 11.70
N LEU A 171 -15.43 -16.24 12.26
CA LEU A 171 -15.64 -16.47 13.71
C LEU A 171 -14.59 -15.79 14.62
N GLN A 172 -13.52 -15.23 14.05
CA GLN A 172 -12.47 -14.57 14.83
C GLN A 172 -12.78 -13.11 15.17
N GLU A 173 -13.75 -12.51 14.50
CA GLU A 173 -14.15 -11.10 14.70
C GLU A 173 -15.53 -11.00 15.36
N ILE A 174 -15.64 -11.53 16.58
CA ILE A 174 -16.86 -11.40 17.37
C ILE A 174 -16.72 -10.16 18.24
N ALA A 175 -17.44 -9.11 17.88
CA ALA A 175 -17.55 -7.91 18.70
C ALA A 175 -18.86 -7.95 19.51
N VAL A 176 -18.75 -7.74 20.81
CA VAL A 176 -19.90 -7.63 21.72
C VAL A 176 -20.09 -6.15 22.03
N ASP A 177 -21.27 -5.61 21.75
CA ASP A 177 -21.67 -4.29 22.18
C ASP A 177 -22.18 -4.39 23.64
N GLU A 178 -21.44 -3.82 24.57
CA GLU A 178 -21.75 -3.88 26.01
C GLU A 178 -23.06 -3.14 26.38
N ASN A 179 -23.47 -2.16 25.57
CA ASN A 179 -24.68 -1.35 25.84
C ASN A 179 -25.95 -2.06 25.39
N THR A 180 -25.89 -2.78 24.28
CA THR A 180 -27.06 -3.47 23.69
C THR A 180 -27.11 -4.96 23.97
N GLY A 181 -25.99 -5.55 24.45
CA GLY A 181 -25.82 -6.99 24.62
C GLY A 181 -25.90 -7.75 23.28
N SER A 182 -25.78 -7.05 22.17
CA SER A 182 -25.78 -7.65 20.84
C SER A 182 -24.37 -8.06 20.42
N VAL A 183 -24.29 -9.09 19.61
CA VAL A 183 -23.04 -9.61 19.07
C VAL A 183 -23.06 -9.42 17.57
N THR A 184 -22.03 -8.79 17.04
CA THR A 184 -21.84 -8.66 15.61
C THR A 184 -20.98 -9.79 15.09
N LEU A 185 -21.53 -10.58 14.18
CA LEU A 185 -20.84 -11.62 13.43
C LEU A 185 -20.53 -11.06 12.05
N ARG A 186 -19.32 -11.27 11.56
CA ARG A 186 -18.89 -10.81 10.24
C ARG A 186 -18.77 -11.98 9.29
N ALA A 187 -19.37 -11.85 8.11
CA ALA A 187 -19.25 -12.83 7.03
C ALA A 187 -18.66 -12.17 5.78
N LEU A 188 -17.71 -12.85 5.12
CA LEU A 188 -17.08 -12.41 3.88
C LEU A 188 -17.81 -13.01 2.69
N PHE A 189 -18.19 -12.18 1.73
CA PHE A 189 -18.86 -12.59 0.49
C PHE A 189 -18.05 -12.18 -0.73
N PRO A 190 -17.82 -13.08 -1.70
CA PRO A 190 -17.33 -12.71 -3.03
C PRO A 190 -18.33 -11.78 -3.70
N ASN A 191 -17.87 -10.74 -4.39
CA ASN A 191 -18.74 -9.75 -5.04
C ASN A 191 -18.20 -9.35 -6.42
N GLU A 192 -17.85 -10.33 -7.24
CA GLU A 192 -17.26 -10.13 -8.57
C GLU A 192 -18.15 -9.29 -9.49
N LYS A 193 -19.47 -9.46 -9.38
CA LYS A 193 -20.46 -8.73 -10.18
C LYS A 193 -20.79 -7.32 -9.63
N GLY A 194 -20.25 -6.93 -8.48
CA GLY A 194 -20.49 -5.64 -7.85
C GLY A 194 -21.94 -5.37 -7.42
N ILE A 195 -22.73 -6.42 -7.20
CA ILE A 195 -24.16 -6.33 -6.83
C ILE A 195 -24.32 -5.81 -5.40
N LEU A 196 -23.44 -6.26 -4.50
CA LEU A 196 -23.45 -5.84 -3.11
C LEU A 196 -22.72 -4.50 -2.97
N LEU A 197 -23.44 -3.48 -2.52
CA LEU A 197 -22.87 -2.16 -2.29
C LEU A 197 -22.71 -1.87 -0.81
N PRO A 198 -21.66 -1.17 -0.39
CA PRO A 198 -21.51 -0.74 0.99
C PRO A 198 -22.71 0.09 1.46
N GLY A 199 -23.26 -0.25 2.64
CA GLY A 199 -24.44 0.39 3.20
C GLY A 199 -25.78 -0.23 2.79
N MET A 200 -25.80 -1.30 1.97
CA MET A 200 -27.04 -2.04 1.67
C MET A 200 -27.47 -2.87 2.89
N PHE A 201 -28.80 -2.90 3.10
CA PHE A 201 -29.39 -3.83 4.07
C PHE A 201 -29.70 -5.16 3.40
N VAL A 202 -29.22 -6.23 4.02
CA VAL A 202 -29.41 -7.61 3.55
C VAL A 202 -29.82 -8.51 4.72
N LYS A 203 -30.53 -9.59 4.44
CA LYS A 203 -30.87 -10.61 5.43
C LYS A 203 -29.91 -11.80 5.28
N ALA A 204 -29.10 -12.04 6.31
CA ALA A 204 -28.21 -13.19 6.33
C ALA A 204 -28.87 -14.39 6.98
N THR A 205 -28.73 -15.57 6.37
CA THR A 205 -29.16 -16.85 6.91
C THR A 205 -27.94 -17.76 7.00
N VAL A 206 -27.59 -18.15 8.23
CA VAL A 206 -26.49 -19.09 8.47
C VAL A 206 -26.99 -20.50 8.24
N GLN A 207 -26.44 -21.21 7.26
CA GLN A 207 -26.71 -22.61 7.02
C GLN A 207 -25.84 -23.46 7.93
N GLY A 208 -26.33 -23.73 9.12
CA GLY A 208 -25.65 -24.57 10.10
C GLY A 208 -26.66 -25.25 11.00
N ALA A 209 -27.11 -26.43 10.59
CA ALA A 209 -27.88 -27.39 11.37
C ALA A 209 -29.30 -26.97 11.77
N ILE A 210 -30.26 -27.24 10.90
CA ILE A 210 -31.50 -27.90 11.29
C ILE A 210 -31.76 -28.99 10.25
N ASP A 211 -31.33 -30.20 10.54
CA ASP A 211 -32.04 -31.40 10.13
C ASP A 211 -32.53 -32.02 11.41
N THR A 212 -33.81 -31.89 11.65
CA THR A 212 -34.61 -32.78 12.46
C THR A 212 -35.27 -33.77 11.54
#